data_379b245f862fdb473104623889225931
#
_entry.id   379b245f862fdb473104623889225931
#
_cell.length_a   1.000
_cell.length_b   1.000
_cell.length_c   1.000
_cell.angle_alpha   90.00
_cell.angle_beta   90.00
_cell.angle_gamma   90.00
#
_symmetry.space_group_name_H-M   'P 1'
#
loop_
_entity.id
_entity.type
_entity.pdbx_description
1 polymer ?
#
loop_
_entity_poly.entity_id
_entity_poly.type
_entity_poly.pdbx_seq_one_letter_code
_entity_poly.pdbx_strand_id
1 'polypeptide(L)'
;MNGVPVALVTGASRGIGRGIALRLAREGYVVVLNSRTADPANLEKGAYEVKRCIEAAGGKAAIVRADISSAQERRSLVEFLDREFERLDLLVNNAGIEPEPLDLLEGTEERLERVLAVNLKGPYFLTQALARRMIGFREQGLVSVPRIVFVTSVQAYMANPTGAEYCLSKAALHMAVKAFAVRLGPSGIPVFEISPGIIESDMSLVHKPNIDRMIASGRLPTARWGRPEDVAALVAAIARGELDYSTGSTIEVGGGLGLQRL
;
A
#
# COMPACT_ATOMS: atom_id res chain seq x y z
N MET A 1 9.20 -3.38 23.95
CA MET A 1 10.00 -3.26 22.69
C MET A 1 10.35 -1.77 22.46
N ASN A 2 10.88 -1.14 23.51
CA ASN A 2 11.12 0.31 23.51
C ASN A 2 12.18 0.67 22.45
N GLY A 3 11.85 1.54 21.53
CA GLY A 3 12.77 2.14 20.56
C GLY A 3 12.80 1.51 19.14
N VAL A 4 12.31 0.28 18.93
CA VAL A 4 12.28 -0.33 17.59
C VAL A 4 11.11 0.23 16.78
N PRO A 5 11.34 0.75 15.56
CA PRO A 5 10.27 1.34 14.75
C PRO A 5 9.24 0.29 14.32
N VAL A 6 7.98 0.72 14.23
CA VAL A 6 6.84 -0.13 13.87
C VAL A 6 6.23 0.35 12.55
N ALA A 7 6.00 -0.59 11.62
CA ALA A 7 5.32 -0.33 10.37
C ALA A 7 4.07 -1.19 10.22
N LEU A 8 2.94 -0.59 9.87
CA LEU A 8 1.75 -1.30 9.43
C LEU A 8 1.72 -1.35 7.90
N VAL A 9 1.60 -2.55 7.33
CA VAL A 9 1.40 -2.75 5.89
C VAL A 9 0.07 -3.44 5.66
N THR A 10 -0.87 -2.76 4.97
CA THR A 10 -2.13 -3.38 4.60
C THR A 10 -1.99 -4.20 3.32
N GLY A 11 -2.69 -5.34 3.24
CA GLY A 11 -2.55 -6.26 2.10
C GLY A 11 -1.16 -6.90 2.01
N ALA A 12 -0.52 -7.17 3.15
CA ALA A 12 0.86 -7.62 3.25
C ALA A 12 1.09 -9.11 2.89
N SER A 13 0.03 -9.86 2.57
CA SER A 13 0.11 -11.32 2.40
C SER A 13 0.70 -11.78 1.07
N ARG A 14 0.79 -10.92 0.05
CA ARG A 14 1.27 -11.25 -1.30
C ARG A 14 1.67 -10.00 -2.10
N GLY A 15 2.24 -10.22 -3.30
CA GLY A 15 2.53 -9.17 -4.26
C GLY A 15 3.36 -8.02 -3.69
N ILE A 16 2.97 -6.79 -4.01
CA ILE A 16 3.66 -5.56 -3.60
C ILE A 16 3.74 -5.47 -2.07
N GLY A 17 2.62 -5.73 -1.36
CA GLY A 17 2.58 -5.64 0.10
C GLY A 17 3.53 -6.62 0.79
N ARG A 18 3.68 -7.85 0.26
CA ARG A 18 4.67 -8.81 0.72
C ARG A 18 6.11 -8.29 0.53
N GLY A 19 6.40 -7.78 -0.68
CA GLY A 19 7.72 -7.20 -0.97
C GLY A 19 8.07 -6.05 -0.05
N ILE A 20 7.12 -5.14 0.21
CA ILE A 20 7.26 -4.02 1.15
C ILE A 20 7.52 -4.54 2.57
N ALA A 21 6.72 -5.51 3.04
CA ALA A 21 6.86 -6.06 4.39
C ALA A 21 8.24 -6.69 4.63
N LEU A 22 8.70 -7.52 3.69
CA LEU A 22 10.02 -8.15 3.75
C LEU A 22 11.15 -7.11 3.73
N ARG A 23 11.01 -6.05 2.94
CA ARG A 23 12.00 -4.98 2.88
C ARG A 23 12.04 -4.17 4.16
N LEU A 24 10.91 -3.75 4.71
CA LEU A 24 10.84 -2.98 5.96
C LEU A 24 11.41 -3.75 7.16
N ALA A 25 11.19 -5.07 7.21
CA ALA A 25 11.82 -5.90 8.23
C ALA A 25 13.36 -5.86 8.15
N ARG A 26 13.93 -5.83 6.94
CA ARG A 26 15.39 -5.68 6.73
C ARG A 26 15.90 -4.28 7.08
N GLU A 27 15.04 -3.26 7.01
CA GLU A 27 15.33 -1.91 7.50
C GLU A 27 15.19 -1.79 9.04
N GLY A 28 14.91 -2.89 9.74
CA GLY A 28 14.85 -2.95 11.20
C GLY A 28 13.48 -2.66 11.81
N TYR A 29 12.41 -2.58 11.02
CA TYR A 29 11.06 -2.39 11.54
C TYR A 29 10.48 -3.69 12.12
N VAL A 30 9.70 -3.56 13.21
CA VAL A 30 8.67 -4.55 13.51
C VAL A 30 7.53 -4.34 12.52
N VAL A 31 7.20 -5.35 11.72
CA VAL A 31 6.20 -5.22 10.67
C VAL A 31 4.88 -5.82 11.09
N VAL A 32 3.83 -5.01 11.15
CA VAL A 32 2.46 -5.47 11.35
C VAL A 32 1.86 -5.79 9.98
N LEU A 33 1.64 -7.08 9.75
CA LEU A 33 1.10 -7.64 8.51
C LEU A 33 -0.42 -7.66 8.60
N ASN A 34 -1.10 -6.73 7.93
CA ASN A 34 -2.55 -6.81 7.80
C ASN A 34 -2.93 -7.60 6.54
N SER A 35 -3.86 -8.50 6.69
CA SER A 35 -4.50 -9.24 5.60
C SER A 35 -5.95 -9.56 5.95
N ARG A 36 -6.83 -9.57 4.95
CA ARG A 36 -8.23 -10.00 5.09
C ARG A 36 -8.34 -11.48 5.45
N THR A 37 -7.43 -12.28 4.89
CA THR A 37 -7.34 -13.71 5.18
C THR A 37 -5.97 -14.01 5.79
N ALA A 38 -5.98 -14.70 6.94
CA ALA A 38 -4.76 -15.14 7.60
C ALA A 38 -5.03 -16.53 8.19
N ASP A 39 -4.52 -17.55 7.52
CA ASP A 39 -4.63 -18.94 7.93
C ASP A 39 -3.30 -19.37 8.55
N PRO A 40 -3.25 -19.69 9.86
CA PRO A 40 -2.05 -20.11 10.52
C PRO A 40 -1.52 -21.47 10.04
N ALA A 41 -2.37 -22.30 9.43
CA ALA A 41 -1.95 -23.58 8.86
C ALA A 41 -1.24 -23.42 7.51
N ASN A 42 -1.44 -22.28 6.82
CA ASN A 42 -0.82 -22.01 5.52
C ASN A 42 0.52 -21.30 5.68
N LEU A 43 1.60 -22.06 5.69
CA LEU A 43 2.97 -21.57 5.78
C LEU A 43 3.67 -21.42 4.41
N GLU A 44 2.99 -21.74 3.31
CA GLU A 44 3.54 -21.64 1.96
C GLU A 44 3.14 -20.34 1.27
N LYS A 45 1.97 -19.80 1.60
CA LYS A 45 1.44 -18.54 1.05
C LYS A 45 0.69 -17.75 2.12
N GLY A 46 0.71 -16.42 1.99
CA GLY A 46 -0.11 -15.56 2.83
C GLY A 46 0.64 -14.91 3.98
N ALA A 47 -0.09 -14.34 4.94
CA ALA A 47 0.52 -13.54 6.00
C ALA A 47 1.46 -14.35 6.91
N TYR A 48 1.15 -15.64 7.15
CA TYR A 48 1.99 -16.50 7.97
C TYR A 48 3.28 -16.91 7.26
N GLU A 49 3.26 -17.12 5.95
CA GLU A 49 4.47 -17.31 5.14
C GLU A 49 5.38 -16.08 5.23
N VAL A 50 4.81 -14.87 5.04
CA VAL A 50 5.57 -13.62 5.13
C VAL A 50 6.18 -13.45 6.51
N LYS A 51 5.40 -13.69 7.58
CA LYS A 51 5.91 -13.66 8.95
C LYS A 51 7.07 -14.61 9.13
N ARG A 52 6.93 -15.86 8.72
CA ARG A 52 7.99 -16.87 8.79
C ARG A 52 9.27 -16.43 8.06
N CYS A 53 9.13 -15.85 6.86
CA CYS A 53 10.28 -15.33 6.11
C CYS A 53 10.98 -14.19 6.85
N ILE A 54 10.22 -13.27 7.46
CA ILE A 54 10.77 -12.17 8.27
C ILE A 54 11.53 -12.71 9.48
N GLU A 55 10.92 -13.64 10.23
CA GLU A 55 11.51 -14.23 11.45
C GLU A 55 12.74 -15.09 11.13
N ALA A 56 12.72 -15.84 10.02
CA ALA A 56 13.89 -16.61 9.56
C ALA A 56 15.08 -15.70 9.16
N ALA A 57 14.81 -14.45 8.76
CA ALA A 57 15.83 -13.45 8.51
C ALA A 57 16.24 -12.63 9.76
N GLY A 58 15.78 -13.02 10.95
CA GLY A 58 16.08 -12.34 12.22
C GLY A 58 15.22 -11.10 12.51
N GLY A 59 14.23 -10.79 11.67
CA GLY A 59 13.28 -9.70 11.86
C GLY A 59 12.12 -10.07 12.80
N LYS A 60 11.19 -9.12 13.00
CA LYS A 60 9.99 -9.32 13.83
C LYS A 60 8.74 -8.94 13.05
N ALA A 61 7.70 -9.76 13.16
CA ALA A 61 6.40 -9.45 12.55
C ALA A 61 5.24 -9.89 13.45
N ALA A 62 4.16 -9.11 13.42
CA ALA A 62 2.87 -9.45 13.97
C ALA A 62 1.84 -9.56 12.85
N ILE A 63 0.82 -10.39 13.04
CA ILE A 63 -0.27 -10.51 12.06
C ILE A 63 -1.55 -9.97 12.69
N VAL A 64 -2.26 -9.13 11.93
CA VAL A 64 -3.62 -8.71 12.26
C VAL A 64 -4.55 -9.01 11.09
N ARG A 65 -5.49 -9.93 11.31
CA ARG A 65 -6.54 -10.21 10.34
C ARG A 65 -7.60 -9.13 10.43
N ALA A 66 -7.83 -8.41 9.33
CA ALA A 66 -8.91 -7.44 9.20
C ALA A 66 -9.20 -7.15 7.74
N ASP A 67 -10.48 -7.10 7.36
CA ASP A 67 -10.94 -6.53 6.11
C ASP A 67 -11.07 -5.01 6.27
N ILE A 68 -10.22 -4.26 5.59
CA ILE A 68 -10.21 -2.81 5.69
C ILE A 68 -11.46 -2.14 5.08
N SER A 69 -12.27 -2.85 4.29
CA SER A 69 -13.56 -2.34 3.82
C SER A 69 -14.60 -2.26 4.96
N SER A 70 -14.48 -3.13 5.97
CA SER A 70 -15.35 -3.16 7.14
C SER A 70 -14.96 -2.10 8.17
N ALA A 71 -15.89 -1.23 8.53
CA ALA A 71 -15.67 -0.22 9.56
C ALA A 71 -15.38 -0.84 10.94
N GLN A 72 -16.02 -1.98 11.25
CA GLN A 72 -15.82 -2.70 12.50
C GLN A 72 -14.40 -3.30 12.54
N GLU A 73 -13.97 -3.98 11.46
CA GLU A 73 -12.67 -4.63 11.44
C GLU A 73 -11.53 -3.62 11.40
N ARG A 74 -11.72 -2.43 10.77
CA ARG A 74 -10.76 -1.32 10.91
C ARG A 74 -10.61 -0.85 12.35
N ARG A 75 -11.71 -0.77 13.13
CA ARG A 75 -11.61 -0.44 14.57
C ARG A 75 -10.82 -1.51 15.32
N SER A 76 -11.13 -2.79 15.10
CA SER A 76 -10.40 -3.90 15.75
C SER A 76 -8.91 -3.92 15.38
N LEU A 77 -8.56 -3.55 14.13
CA LEU A 77 -7.16 -3.39 13.71
C LEU A 77 -6.46 -2.26 14.50
N VAL A 78 -7.13 -1.14 14.66
CA VAL A 78 -6.60 0.00 15.42
C VAL A 78 -6.45 -0.36 16.91
N GLU A 79 -7.45 -1.02 17.51
CA GLU A 79 -7.39 -1.52 18.88
C GLU A 79 -6.26 -2.53 19.08
N PHE A 80 -6.01 -3.39 18.11
CA PHE A 80 -4.86 -4.29 18.13
C PHE A 80 -3.54 -3.50 18.19
N LEU A 81 -3.38 -2.47 17.35
CA LEU A 81 -2.18 -1.64 17.38
C LEU A 81 -2.00 -0.91 18.72
N ASP A 82 -3.09 -0.36 19.27
CA ASP A 82 -3.07 0.34 20.56
C ASP A 82 -2.67 -0.57 21.73
N ARG A 83 -3.05 -1.85 21.65
CA ARG A 83 -2.73 -2.83 22.70
C ARG A 83 -1.31 -3.39 22.59
N GLU A 84 -0.84 -3.63 21.38
CA GLU A 84 0.43 -4.34 21.14
C GLU A 84 1.63 -3.39 20.98
N PHE A 85 1.38 -2.12 20.61
CA PHE A 85 2.43 -1.18 20.24
C PHE A 85 2.18 0.22 20.80
N GLU A 86 3.21 0.83 21.38
CA GLU A 86 3.19 2.20 21.90
C GLU A 86 3.62 3.24 20.85
N ARG A 87 3.78 2.82 19.59
CA ARG A 87 4.24 3.66 18.48
C ARG A 87 3.80 3.13 17.14
N LEU A 88 3.70 4.01 16.15
CA LEU A 88 3.56 3.67 14.74
C LEU A 88 4.38 4.67 13.93
N ASP A 89 5.46 4.19 13.31
CA ASP A 89 6.41 5.02 12.57
C ASP A 89 6.05 5.12 11.09
N LEU A 90 5.46 4.06 10.54
CA LEU A 90 5.10 4.01 9.13
C LEU A 90 3.75 3.30 8.92
N LEU A 91 2.86 3.97 8.22
CA LEU A 91 1.63 3.37 7.68
C LEU A 91 1.78 3.20 6.17
N VAL A 92 1.65 1.97 5.66
CA VAL A 92 1.59 1.69 4.23
C VAL A 92 0.21 1.18 3.84
N ASN A 93 -0.58 2.04 3.21
CA ASN A 93 -1.88 1.71 2.62
C ASN A 93 -1.65 1.07 1.25
N ASN A 94 -1.53 -0.25 1.23
CA ASN A 94 -1.27 -1.01 0.01
C ASN A 94 -2.45 -1.92 -0.39
N ALA A 95 -3.31 -2.33 0.54
CA ALA A 95 -4.43 -3.20 0.23
C ALA A 95 -5.33 -2.62 -0.87
N GLY A 96 -5.69 -3.44 -1.83
CA GLY A 96 -6.57 -3.08 -2.92
C GLY A 96 -7.05 -4.30 -3.68
N ILE A 97 -8.11 -4.11 -4.45
CA ILE A 97 -8.66 -5.09 -5.39
C ILE A 97 -8.81 -4.45 -6.77
N GLU A 98 -8.60 -5.25 -7.80
CA GLU A 98 -8.98 -4.98 -9.18
C GLU A 98 -9.88 -6.14 -9.60
N PRO A 99 -11.17 -5.90 -9.91
CA PRO A 99 -12.06 -6.95 -10.35
C PRO A 99 -11.72 -7.39 -11.77
N GLU A 100 -12.24 -8.57 -12.18
CA GLU A 100 -12.10 -9.04 -13.57
C GLU A 100 -12.52 -7.96 -14.56
N PRO A 101 -11.84 -7.85 -15.72
CA PRO A 101 -12.17 -6.85 -16.74
C PRO A 101 -13.63 -6.94 -17.16
N LEU A 102 -14.32 -5.80 -17.23
CA LEU A 102 -15.69 -5.69 -17.66
C LEU A 102 -15.87 -4.36 -18.40
N ASP A 103 -16.62 -4.36 -19.50
CA ASP A 103 -16.90 -3.12 -20.21
C ASP A 103 -17.59 -2.11 -19.29
N LEU A 104 -17.19 -0.84 -19.38
CA LEU A 104 -17.74 0.25 -18.56
C LEU A 104 -19.27 0.32 -18.61
N LEU A 105 -19.88 0.02 -19.78
CA LEU A 105 -21.33 0.06 -19.94
C LEU A 105 -22.08 -1.12 -19.33
N GLU A 106 -21.36 -2.16 -18.91
CA GLU A 106 -21.89 -3.36 -18.25
C GLU A 106 -21.62 -3.39 -16.73
N GLY A 107 -20.91 -2.38 -16.21
CA GLY A 107 -20.60 -2.25 -14.78
C GLY A 107 -21.86 -2.11 -13.93
N THR A 108 -21.82 -2.66 -12.69
CA THR A 108 -22.93 -2.55 -11.73
C THR A 108 -22.56 -1.64 -10.55
N GLU A 109 -23.59 -1.11 -9.88
CA GLU A 109 -23.42 -0.28 -8.70
C GLU A 109 -22.70 -1.04 -7.56
N GLU A 110 -23.08 -2.31 -7.33
CA GLU A 110 -22.48 -3.16 -6.29
C GLU A 110 -20.98 -3.41 -6.55
N ARG A 111 -20.61 -3.54 -7.84
CA ARG A 111 -19.21 -3.70 -8.24
C ARG A 111 -18.41 -2.45 -7.94
N LEU A 112 -18.92 -1.28 -8.30
CA LEU A 112 -18.30 0.01 -7.99
C LEU A 112 -18.18 0.22 -6.48
N GLU A 113 -19.27 -0.01 -5.73
CA GLU A 113 -19.28 0.13 -4.27
C GLU A 113 -18.26 -0.77 -3.59
N ARG A 114 -18.16 -2.03 -4.03
CA ARG A 114 -17.16 -2.97 -3.51
C ARG A 114 -15.73 -2.47 -3.73
N VAL A 115 -15.43 -1.97 -4.92
CA VAL A 115 -14.10 -1.44 -5.24
C VAL A 115 -13.82 -0.19 -4.41
N LEU A 116 -14.75 0.74 -4.32
CA LEU A 116 -14.60 1.95 -3.50
C LEU A 116 -14.48 1.64 -2.01
N ALA A 117 -15.21 0.64 -1.52
CA ALA A 117 -15.12 0.23 -0.11
C ALA A 117 -13.71 -0.23 0.27
N VAL A 118 -13.06 -1.03 -0.59
CA VAL A 118 -11.71 -1.54 -0.34
C VAL A 118 -10.64 -0.50 -0.67
N ASN A 119 -10.69 0.08 -1.89
CA ASN A 119 -9.58 0.86 -2.43
C ASN A 119 -9.57 2.32 -1.95
N LEU A 120 -10.71 2.86 -1.53
CA LEU A 120 -10.85 4.24 -1.09
C LEU A 120 -11.28 4.38 0.38
N LYS A 121 -12.48 3.89 0.73
CA LYS A 121 -13.01 4.05 2.10
C LYS A 121 -12.12 3.37 3.14
N GLY A 122 -11.60 2.19 2.82
CA GLY A 122 -10.68 1.44 3.67
C GLY A 122 -9.45 2.26 4.08
N PRO A 123 -8.55 2.60 3.15
CA PRO A 123 -7.35 3.37 3.44
C PRO A 123 -7.64 4.78 3.97
N TYR A 124 -8.70 5.44 3.49
CA TYR A 124 -9.07 6.78 3.95
C TYR A 124 -9.39 6.79 5.45
N PHE A 125 -10.33 5.96 5.89
CA PHE A 125 -10.75 5.96 7.30
C PHE A 125 -9.74 5.30 8.23
N LEU A 126 -8.97 4.31 7.75
CA LEU A 126 -7.87 3.75 8.51
C LEU A 126 -6.79 4.82 8.75
N THR A 127 -6.41 5.55 7.70
CA THR A 127 -5.45 6.66 7.82
C THR A 127 -5.95 7.74 8.75
N GLN A 128 -7.23 8.13 8.66
CA GLN A 128 -7.83 9.12 9.56
C GLN A 128 -7.73 8.70 11.04
N ALA A 129 -7.98 7.43 11.33
CA ALA A 129 -7.90 6.90 12.70
C ALA A 129 -6.46 6.84 13.21
N LEU A 130 -5.53 6.34 12.37
CA LEU A 130 -4.13 6.16 12.76
C LEU A 130 -3.36 7.48 12.77
N ALA A 131 -3.65 8.44 11.88
CA ALA A 131 -3.00 9.74 11.87
C ALA A 131 -3.20 10.51 13.19
N ARG A 132 -4.37 10.39 13.82
CA ARG A 132 -4.61 10.98 15.16
C ARG A 132 -3.65 10.41 16.21
N ARG A 133 -3.37 9.11 16.15
CA ARG A 133 -2.42 8.44 17.05
C ARG A 133 -0.97 8.82 16.73
N MET A 134 -0.64 8.87 15.45
CA MET A 134 0.69 9.26 14.99
C MET A 134 1.04 10.69 15.41
N ILE A 135 0.07 11.62 15.40
CA ILE A 135 0.23 12.97 15.96
C ILE A 135 0.57 12.86 17.46
N GLY A 136 -0.21 12.12 18.23
CA GLY A 136 0.04 11.93 19.67
C GLY A 136 1.38 11.27 19.97
N PHE A 137 1.79 10.25 19.20
CA PHE A 137 3.10 9.61 19.37
C PHE A 137 4.26 10.58 19.11
N ARG A 138 4.09 11.48 18.14
CA ARG A 138 5.07 12.52 17.84
C ARG A 138 5.14 13.58 18.94
N GLU A 139 4.00 14.06 19.41
CA GLU A 139 3.92 15.05 20.50
C GLU A 139 4.52 14.51 21.80
N GLN A 140 4.39 13.23 22.07
CA GLN A 140 4.99 12.52 23.21
C GLN A 140 6.48 12.20 23.01
N GLY A 141 7.05 12.48 21.83
CA GLY A 141 8.45 12.16 21.51
C GLY A 141 8.74 10.67 21.29
N LEU A 142 7.71 9.84 21.18
CA LEU A 142 7.84 8.39 20.93
C LEU A 142 8.27 8.09 19.50
N VAL A 143 7.85 8.92 18.54
CA VAL A 143 8.23 8.84 17.13
C VAL A 143 8.66 10.24 16.66
N SER A 144 9.87 10.35 16.11
CA SER A 144 10.39 11.65 15.67
C SER A 144 9.67 12.17 14.41
N VAL A 145 9.56 11.33 13.39
CA VAL A 145 8.84 11.64 12.13
C VAL A 145 8.05 10.42 11.68
N PRO A 146 6.77 10.31 12.05
CA PRO A 146 5.91 9.27 11.49
C PRO A 146 5.58 9.57 10.02
N ARG A 147 5.42 8.54 9.19
CA ARG A 147 5.21 8.67 7.74
C ARG A 147 4.03 7.85 7.27
N ILE A 148 3.37 8.33 6.21
CA ILE A 148 2.23 7.63 5.59
C ILE A 148 2.49 7.47 4.10
N VAL A 149 2.32 6.26 3.60
CA VAL A 149 2.45 5.91 2.19
C VAL A 149 1.13 5.32 1.68
N PHE A 150 0.69 5.79 0.52
CA PHE A 150 -0.40 5.18 -0.22
C PHE A 150 0.13 4.57 -1.51
N VAL A 151 -0.20 3.31 -1.74
CA VAL A 151 0.06 2.63 -3.01
C VAL A 151 -1.18 2.77 -3.89
N THR A 152 -1.09 3.66 -4.87
CA THR A 152 -2.17 3.93 -5.84
C THR A 152 -2.00 3.08 -7.11
N SER A 153 -1.92 3.68 -8.27
CA SER A 153 -1.63 3.07 -9.57
C SER A 153 -1.47 4.16 -10.62
N VAL A 154 -0.76 3.89 -11.70
CA VAL A 154 -0.80 4.72 -12.92
C VAL A 154 -2.22 4.87 -13.47
N GLN A 155 -3.12 3.92 -13.18
CA GLN A 155 -4.54 4.02 -13.52
C GLN A 155 -5.30 5.10 -12.73
N ALA A 156 -4.64 5.83 -11.82
CA ALA A 156 -5.21 7.04 -11.22
C ALA A 156 -5.34 8.20 -12.25
N TYR A 157 -4.56 8.16 -13.31
CA TYR A 157 -4.53 9.18 -14.38
C TYR A 157 -4.49 8.60 -15.80
N MET A 158 -4.48 7.27 -15.95
CA MET A 158 -4.61 6.56 -17.22
C MET A 158 -5.96 5.86 -17.27
N ALA A 159 -6.75 6.15 -18.32
CA ALA A 159 -8.06 5.55 -18.49
C ALA A 159 -7.97 4.08 -18.95
N ASN A 160 -8.74 3.22 -18.29
CA ASN A 160 -8.96 1.83 -18.70
C ASN A 160 -10.47 1.55 -18.74
N PRO A 161 -11.10 1.46 -19.92
CA PRO A 161 -12.55 1.27 -20.02
C PRO A 161 -13.04 -0.09 -19.54
N THR A 162 -12.15 -1.09 -19.40
CA THR A 162 -12.51 -2.42 -18.85
C THR A 162 -12.17 -2.56 -17.36
N GLY A 163 -11.69 -1.50 -16.72
CA GLY A 163 -11.35 -1.43 -15.30
C GLY A 163 -11.69 -0.06 -14.72
N ALA A 164 -12.79 0.55 -15.16
CA ALA A 164 -13.15 1.93 -14.83
C ALA A 164 -13.33 2.15 -13.33
N GLU A 165 -13.95 1.21 -12.60
CA GLU A 165 -14.16 1.31 -11.16
C GLU A 165 -12.82 1.35 -10.40
N TYR A 166 -11.85 0.59 -10.88
CA TYR A 166 -10.49 0.63 -10.32
C TYR A 166 -9.83 1.99 -10.57
N CYS A 167 -9.89 2.50 -11.81
CA CYS A 167 -9.38 3.82 -12.17
C CYS A 167 -9.99 4.91 -11.29
N LEU A 168 -11.32 4.94 -11.15
CA LEU A 168 -12.05 5.87 -10.29
C LEU A 168 -11.58 5.80 -8.83
N SER A 169 -11.44 4.59 -8.30
CA SER A 169 -10.99 4.38 -6.93
C SER A 169 -9.56 4.91 -6.70
N LYS A 170 -8.66 4.71 -7.66
CA LYS A 170 -7.27 5.15 -7.58
C LYS A 170 -7.12 6.64 -7.81
N ALA A 171 -7.93 7.25 -8.69
CA ALA A 171 -8.00 8.70 -8.87
C ALA A 171 -8.51 9.41 -7.60
N ALA A 172 -9.54 8.88 -6.97
CA ALA A 172 -10.03 9.40 -5.69
C ALA A 172 -9.00 9.24 -4.57
N LEU A 173 -8.28 8.11 -4.52
CA LEU A 173 -7.22 7.89 -3.54
C LEU A 173 -6.04 8.84 -3.77
N HIS A 174 -5.65 9.11 -5.02
CA HIS A 174 -4.66 10.13 -5.39
C HIS A 174 -5.00 11.50 -4.79
N MET A 175 -6.25 11.95 -4.89
CA MET A 175 -6.68 13.20 -4.28
C MET A 175 -6.67 13.13 -2.74
N ALA A 176 -7.03 11.99 -2.15
CA ALA A 176 -6.99 11.80 -0.71
C ALA A 176 -5.55 11.95 -0.16
N VAL A 177 -4.53 11.46 -0.87
CA VAL A 177 -3.11 11.68 -0.50
C VAL A 177 -2.80 13.14 -0.34
N LYS A 178 -3.18 13.97 -1.30
CA LYS A 178 -2.94 15.43 -1.27
C LYS A 178 -3.65 16.08 -0.09
N ALA A 179 -4.90 15.69 0.17
CA ALA A 179 -5.67 16.20 1.30
C ALA A 179 -5.01 15.84 2.65
N PHE A 180 -4.55 14.60 2.80
CA PHE A 180 -3.82 14.19 4.00
C PHE A 180 -2.47 14.90 4.12
N ALA A 181 -1.72 15.07 3.03
CA ALA A 181 -0.44 15.78 3.05
C ALA A 181 -0.59 17.23 3.53
N VAL A 182 -1.59 17.96 3.00
CA VAL A 182 -1.90 19.33 3.43
C VAL A 182 -2.30 19.36 4.91
N ARG A 183 -3.17 18.45 5.34
CA ARG A 183 -3.67 18.43 6.73
C ARG A 183 -2.62 18.01 7.75
N LEU A 184 -1.72 17.11 7.38
CA LEU A 184 -0.76 16.51 8.31
C LEU A 184 0.62 17.17 8.27
N GLY A 185 0.90 17.97 7.24
CA GLY A 185 2.15 18.73 7.12
C GLY A 185 2.47 19.58 8.35
N PRO A 186 1.52 20.40 8.87
CA PRO A 186 1.75 21.17 10.10
C PRO A 186 2.03 20.30 11.35
N SER A 187 1.58 19.06 11.36
CA SER A 187 1.89 18.08 12.41
C SER A 187 3.22 17.34 12.16
N GLY A 188 3.97 17.68 11.10
CA GLY A 188 5.26 17.07 10.75
C GLY A 188 5.15 15.60 10.37
N ILE A 189 4.05 15.21 9.73
CA ILE A 189 3.80 13.85 9.22
C ILE A 189 3.74 13.91 7.70
N PRO A 190 4.84 13.60 7.00
CA PRO A 190 4.83 13.56 5.55
C PRO A 190 3.99 12.39 5.02
N VAL A 191 3.30 12.66 3.91
CA VAL A 191 2.41 11.71 3.23
C VAL A 191 2.86 11.58 1.78
N PHE A 192 2.98 10.35 1.30
CA PHE A 192 3.51 10.05 -0.03
C PHE A 192 2.56 9.16 -0.82
N GLU A 193 2.61 9.33 -2.11
CA GLU A 193 1.99 8.42 -3.06
C GLU A 193 3.05 7.68 -3.86
N ILE A 194 2.91 6.36 -3.90
CA ILE A 194 3.61 5.52 -4.85
C ILE A 194 2.58 5.05 -5.88
N SER A 195 2.85 5.31 -7.15
CA SER A 195 2.00 4.96 -8.28
C SER A 195 2.65 3.85 -9.10
N PRO A 196 2.39 2.56 -8.79
CA PRO A 196 2.93 1.45 -9.58
C PRO A 196 2.31 1.40 -10.97
N GLY A 197 3.14 1.04 -11.95
CA GLY A 197 2.69 0.56 -13.24
C GLY A 197 2.48 -0.95 -13.24
N ILE A 198 3.10 -1.63 -14.20
CA ILE A 198 3.01 -3.09 -14.35
C ILE A 198 4.00 -3.76 -13.39
N ILE A 199 3.49 -4.27 -12.27
CA ILE A 199 4.28 -5.02 -11.29
C ILE A 199 3.79 -6.47 -11.24
N GLU A 200 4.72 -7.42 -11.25
CA GLU A 200 4.42 -8.85 -11.18
C GLU A 200 3.71 -9.19 -9.85
N SER A 201 2.49 -9.70 -9.96
CA SER A 201 1.64 -10.10 -8.83
C SER A 201 0.51 -11.00 -9.32
N ASP A 202 -0.16 -11.72 -8.43
CA ASP A 202 -1.34 -12.51 -8.80
C ASP A 202 -2.41 -11.67 -9.54
N MET A 203 -2.55 -10.40 -9.18
CA MET A 203 -3.49 -9.45 -9.78
C MET A 203 -3.13 -9.15 -11.25
N SER A 204 -1.85 -8.98 -11.57
CA SER A 204 -1.39 -8.59 -12.91
C SER A 204 -1.15 -9.78 -13.84
N LEU A 205 -0.87 -10.97 -13.27
CA LEU A 205 -0.57 -12.18 -14.07
C LEU A 205 -1.74 -12.64 -14.95
N VAL A 206 -2.98 -12.32 -14.59
CA VAL A 206 -4.17 -12.58 -15.43
C VAL A 206 -4.10 -11.82 -16.77
N HIS A 207 -3.36 -10.73 -16.82
CA HIS A 207 -3.16 -9.90 -18.00
C HIS A 207 -1.83 -10.17 -18.75
N LYS A 208 -1.09 -11.21 -18.32
CA LYS A 208 0.28 -11.48 -18.80
C LYS A 208 0.43 -11.43 -20.34
N PRO A 209 -0.42 -12.07 -21.17
CA PRO A 209 -0.23 -12.04 -22.63
C PRO A 209 -0.31 -10.62 -23.22
N ASN A 210 -1.16 -9.75 -22.66
CA ASN A 210 -1.29 -8.37 -23.10
C ASN A 210 -0.08 -7.53 -22.69
N ILE A 211 0.40 -7.72 -21.47
CA ILE A 211 1.54 -7.02 -20.91
C ILE A 211 2.83 -7.41 -21.64
N ASP A 212 3.05 -8.70 -21.91
CA ASP A 212 4.21 -9.17 -22.66
C ASP A 212 4.24 -8.56 -24.07
N ARG A 213 3.09 -8.44 -24.75
CA ARG A 213 2.99 -7.74 -26.04
C ARG A 213 3.30 -6.25 -25.91
N MET A 214 2.86 -5.59 -24.84
CA MET A 214 3.14 -4.19 -24.58
C MET A 214 4.65 -3.97 -24.36
N ILE A 215 5.31 -4.84 -23.63
CA ILE A 215 6.76 -4.81 -23.42
C ILE A 215 7.49 -5.01 -24.76
N ALA A 216 7.12 -6.03 -25.52
CA ALA A 216 7.74 -6.37 -26.80
C ALA A 216 7.56 -5.25 -27.86
N SER A 217 6.45 -4.51 -27.81
CA SER A 217 6.20 -3.38 -28.73
C SER A 217 6.91 -2.08 -28.33
N GLY A 218 7.70 -2.05 -27.26
CA GLY A 218 8.41 -0.88 -26.77
C GLY A 218 7.50 0.19 -26.13
N ARG A 219 6.25 -0.14 -25.82
CA ARG A 219 5.34 0.77 -25.09
C ARG A 219 5.80 1.04 -23.66
N LEU A 220 6.57 0.13 -23.08
CA LEU A 220 7.18 0.29 -21.78
C LEU A 220 8.67 0.63 -21.97
N PRO A 221 9.12 1.86 -21.61
CA PRO A 221 10.53 2.27 -21.77
C PRO A 221 11.51 1.34 -21.08
N THR A 222 11.21 0.95 -19.84
CA THR A 222 11.98 -0.11 -19.16
C THR A 222 11.40 -1.46 -19.55
N ALA A 223 11.94 -2.10 -20.57
CA ALA A 223 11.38 -3.28 -21.26
C ALA A 223 11.40 -4.56 -20.39
N ARG A 224 10.79 -4.50 -19.22
CA ARG A 224 10.60 -5.63 -18.32
C ARG A 224 9.36 -5.45 -17.43
N TRP A 225 8.90 -6.53 -16.88
CA TRP A 225 8.00 -6.47 -15.74
C TRP A 225 8.69 -5.78 -14.54
N GLY A 226 7.97 -4.91 -13.85
CA GLY A 226 8.36 -4.46 -12.53
C GLY A 226 8.21 -5.59 -11.51
N ARG A 227 8.94 -5.52 -10.43
CA ARG A 227 8.89 -6.49 -9.33
C ARG A 227 8.40 -5.81 -8.06
N PRO A 228 7.81 -6.55 -7.11
CA PRO A 228 7.47 -6.01 -5.79
C PRO A 228 8.63 -5.28 -5.12
N GLU A 229 9.87 -5.73 -5.35
CA GLU A 229 11.09 -5.13 -4.83
C GLU A 229 11.35 -3.73 -5.38
N ASP A 230 10.95 -3.44 -6.63
CA ASP A 230 11.08 -2.09 -7.21
C ASP A 230 10.24 -1.07 -6.41
N VAL A 231 9.03 -1.46 -6.00
CA VAL A 231 8.14 -0.64 -5.15
C VAL A 231 8.67 -0.58 -3.72
N ALA A 232 9.10 -1.71 -3.18
CA ALA A 232 9.61 -1.82 -1.81
C ALA A 232 10.88 -0.99 -1.59
N ALA A 233 11.71 -0.82 -2.62
CA ALA A 233 12.92 0.02 -2.56
C ALA A 233 12.56 1.49 -2.28
N LEU A 234 11.51 2.00 -2.95
CA LEU A 234 11.03 3.36 -2.73
C LEU A 234 10.40 3.53 -1.35
N VAL A 235 9.59 2.56 -0.89
CA VAL A 235 9.04 2.58 0.48
C VAL A 235 10.17 2.61 1.52
N ALA A 236 11.26 1.87 1.30
CA ALA A 236 12.40 1.89 2.21
C ALA A 236 13.11 3.25 2.24
N ALA A 237 13.27 3.93 1.11
CA ALA A 237 13.82 5.29 1.05
C ALA A 237 12.95 6.28 1.83
N ILE A 238 11.61 6.19 1.67
CA ILE A 238 10.67 6.97 2.48
C ILE A 238 10.82 6.63 3.97
N ALA A 239 10.90 5.35 4.31
CA ALA A 239 11.04 4.89 5.70
C ALA A 239 12.30 5.44 6.38
N ARG A 240 13.41 5.60 5.65
CA ARG A 240 14.65 6.23 6.14
C ARG A 240 14.59 7.75 6.21
N GLY A 241 13.51 8.39 5.72
CA GLY A 241 13.34 9.84 5.76
C GLY A 241 14.01 10.61 4.62
N GLU A 242 14.51 9.92 3.61
CA GLU A 242 15.23 10.54 2.47
C GLU A 242 14.36 11.48 1.65
N LEU A 243 13.02 11.39 1.79
CA LEU A 243 12.05 12.15 1.00
C LEU A 243 11.14 13.07 1.85
N ASP A 244 11.45 13.29 3.13
CA ASP A 244 10.53 13.97 4.06
C ASP A 244 10.07 15.37 3.60
N TYR A 245 10.92 16.10 2.86
CA TYR A 245 10.54 17.40 2.31
C TYR A 245 9.65 17.32 1.05
N SER A 246 9.44 16.11 0.51
CA SER A 246 8.63 15.85 -0.68
C SER A 246 7.20 15.40 -0.36
N THR A 247 6.63 15.84 0.79
CA THR A 247 5.25 15.48 1.17
C THR A 247 4.24 15.86 0.09
N GLY A 248 3.25 15.00 -0.15
CA GLY A 248 2.23 15.17 -1.20
C GLY A 248 2.68 14.77 -2.60
N SER A 249 3.95 14.35 -2.77
CA SER A 249 4.45 13.92 -4.06
C SER A 249 3.91 12.56 -4.47
N THR A 250 3.66 12.43 -5.78
CA THR A 250 3.39 11.16 -6.47
C THR A 250 4.68 10.70 -7.14
N ILE A 251 5.13 9.48 -6.80
CA ILE A 251 6.32 8.89 -7.41
C ILE A 251 5.89 7.62 -8.17
N GLU A 252 6.05 7.66 -9.48
CA GLU A 252 5.74 6.51 -10.34
C GLU A 252 6.83 5.45 -10.25
N VAL A 253 6.41 4.20 -10.04
CA VAL A 253 7.25 3.00 -10.15
C VAL A 253 6.65 2.14 -11.25
N GLY A 254 6.75 2.61 -12.50
CA GLY A 254 6.00 2.08 -13.63
C GLY A 254 6.84 1.77 -14.86
N GLY A 255 8.19 1.83 -14.78
CA GLY A 255 9.04 1.60 -15.95
C GLY A 255 8.84 2.60 -17.07
N GLY A 256 8.24 3.77 -16.76
CA GLY A 256 7.92 4.83 -17.72
C GLY A 256 6.59 4.61 -18.46
N LEU A 257 5.70 3.77 -17.96
CA LEU A 257 4.41 3.49 -18.59
C LEU A 257 3.53 4.75 -18.70
N GLY A 258 3.54 5.62 -17.69
CA GLY A 258 2.74 6.84 -17.63
C GLY A 258 3.32 8.02 -18.41
N LEU A 259 4.51 7.88 -19.02
CA LEU A 259 5.11 8.98 -19.79
C LEU A 259 4.32 9.25 -21.07
N GLN A 260 3.92 10.52 -21.25
CA GLN A 260 3.40 10.97 -22.54
C GLN A 260 4.55 11.03 -23.57
N ARG A 261 4.29 10.51 -24.75
CA ARG A 261 5.27 10.50 -25.84
C ARG A 261 4.70 11.23 -27.04
N LEU A 262 5.59 11.92 -27.77
CA LEU A 262 5.29 12.55 -29.06
C LEU A 262 5.08 11.48 -30.15
#